data_0d143694048fa2430c5cb2f73cdfd580
#
_entry.id   0d143694048fa2430c5cb2f73cdfd580
#
_cell.length_a   1.000
_cell.length_b   1.000
_cell.length_c   1.000
_cell.angle_alpha   90.00
_cell.angle_beta   90.00
_cell.angle_gamma   90.00
#
_symmetry.space_group_name_H-M   'P 1'
#
loop_
_entity.id
_entity.type
_entity.pdbx_description
1 polymer ?
#
loop_
_entity_poly.entity_id
_entity_poly.type
_entity_poly.pdbx_seq_one_letter_code
_entity_poly.pdbx_strand_id
1 'polypeptide(L)'
;MRFAQAAGPPIRRASRLLPVRTDPAPPAKTTTAVKPILKSQKLQNVCYDIRGPVLEHAKRMEDEGHRIIKLNIGNLAPFGFEPPDEIVQDMIRNLPNSAGYSDSRGVFAARKAIMHYCQQKRIKDVQLDGIYLGNGASELIVMAMQALLNDGDEVLVPAPDYPLWTAAVSLSGGTPVHYICDEQADWQPDLADIRKKITPNTRAIVIINPNNP
;
A
#
# COMPACT_ATOMS: atom_id res chain seq x y z
N MET A 1 44.50 -16.78 -29.12
CA MET A 1 45.01 -15.44 -28.78
C MET A 1 45.71 -15.53 -27.44
N ARG A 2 47.04 -15.31 -27.44
CA ARG A 2 47.90 -15.37 -26.24
C ARG A 2 47.97 -13.95 -25.65
N PHE A 3 47.63 -13.78 -24.37
CA PHE A 3 47.89 -12.53 -23.66
C PHE A 3 49.32 -12.52 -23.12
N ALA A 4 50.10 -11.49 -23.50
CA ALA A 4 51.44 -11.23 -23.01
C ALA A 4 51.36 -10.52 -21.65
N GLN A 5 52.07 -11.08 -20.65
CA GLN A 5 52.31 -10.43 -19.38
C GLN A 5 53.43 -9.41 -19.52
N ALA A 6 53.17 -8.16 -19.15
CA ALA A 6 54.20 -7.13 -19.03
C ALA A 6 54.72 -7.09 -17.58
N ALA A 7 56.02 -7.26 -17.42
CA ALA A 7 56.72 -7.15 -16.14
C ALA A 7 56.97 -5.68 -15.79
N GLY A 8 56.56 -5.27 -14.55
CA GLY A 8 56.79 -3.95 -14.01
C GLY A 8 58.21 -3.79 -13.38
N PRO A 9 58.72 -2.58 -13.22
CA PRO A 9 60.07 -2.30 -12.74
C PRO A 9 60.24 -2.52 -11.24
N PRO A 10 61.47 -2.71 -10.73
CA PRO A 10 61.75 -3.10 -9.36
C PRO A 10 61.59 -1.92 -8.38
N ILE A 11 60.98 -2.22 -7.26
CA ILE A 11 60.75 -1.29 -6.15
C ILE A 11 62.05 -1.13 -5.33
N ARG A 12 62.60 0.09 -5.29
CA ARG A 12 63.72 0.46 -4.41
C ARG A 12 63.20 0.67 -2.97
N ARG A 13 63.66 -0.14 -2.04
CA ARG A 13 63.49 0.12 -0.58
C ARG A 13 64.38 1.30 -0.14
N ALA A 14 63.76 2.37 0.34
CA ALA A 14 64.41 3.39 1.15
C ALA A 14 63.76 3.39 2.53
N SER A 15 64.44 2.81 3.51
CA SER A 15 64.08 2.90 4.94
C SER A 15 64.47 4.25 5.50
N ARG A 16 63.51 5.17 5.67
CA ARG A 16 63.66 6.30 6.59
C ARG A 16 62.64 6.12 7.71
N LEU A 17 63.14 5.86 8.90
CA LEU A 17 62.37 5.94 10.14
C LEU A 17 62.00 7.42 10.36
N LEU A 18 60.71 7.75 10.23
CA LEU A 18 60.15 9.03 10.64
C LEU A 18 59.80 8.98 12.13
N PRO A 19 59.92 10.09 12.87
CA PRO A 19 59.59 10.12 14.27
C PRO A 19 58.11 9.87 14.49
N VAL A 20 57.80 9.03 15.49
CA VAL A 20 56.44 8.74 15.93
C VAL A 20 55.82 10.05 16.46
N ARG A 21 54.88 10.60 15.73
CA ARG A 21 53.99 11.63 16.24
C ARG A 21 53.00 10.97 17.15
N THR A 22 53.02 11.29 18.43
CA THR A 22 51.91 10.93 19.35
C THR A 22 50.77 11.89 19.03
N ASP A 23 49.78 11.38 18.30
CA ASP A 23 48.54 12.09 18.11
C ASP A 23 47.81 12.27 19.44
N PRO A 24 47.20 13.45 19.71
CA PRO A 24 46.38 13.64 20.90
C PRO A 24 45.22 12.61 20.90
N ALA A 25 44.90 12.08 22.08
CA ALA A 25 43.84 11.14 22.28
C ALA A 25 42.53 11.65 21.63
N PRO A 26 41.78 10.80 20.92
CA PRO A 26 40.52 11.21 20.29
C PRO A 26 39.58 11.75 21.36
N PRO A 27 38.81 12.80 21.06
CA PRO A 27 37.86 13.36 22.01
C PRO A 27 36.85 12.28 22.40
N ALA A 28 36.50 12.24 23.69
CA ALA A 28 35.54 11.30 24.25
C ALA A 28 34.27 11.34 23.40
N LYS A 29 33.88 10.20 22.87
CA LYS A 29 32.62 10.05 22.11
C LYS A 29 31.48 10.43 23.05
N THR A 30 30.89 11.59 22.85
CA THR A 30 29.63 11.95 23.49
C THR A 30 28.62 10.89 23.12
N THR A 31 28.19 10.09 24.06
CA THR A 31 27.17 9.07 23.87
C THR A 31 25.87 9.83 23.65
N THR A 32 25.54 10.13 22.40
CA THR A 32 24.24 10.67 22.04
C THR A 32 23.20 9.62 22.45
N ALA A 33 22.36 9.97 23.42
CA ALA A 33 21.27 9.11 23.85
C ALA A 33 20.45 8.70 22.62
N VAL A 34 20.41 7.40 22.36
CA VAL A 34 19.64 6.87 21.21
C VAL A 34 18.17 7.20 21.45
N LYS A 35 17.57 7.95 20.54
CA LYS A 35 16.15 8.27 20.60
C LYS A 35 15.34 6.97 20.60
N PRO A 36 14.42 6.74 21.55
CA PRO A 36 13.61 5.53 21.59
C PRO A 36 12.81 5.36 20.30
N ILE A 37 12.76 4.14 19.81
CA ILE A 37 11.94 3.79 18.63
C ILE A 37 10.49 3.67 19.10
N LEU A 38 9.67 4.62 18.70
CA LEU A 38 8.23 4.67 18.99
C LEU A 38 7.43 4.56 17.69
N LYS A 39 6.15 4.21 17.81
CA LYS A 39 5.20 4.28 16.68
C LYS A 39 5.15 5.72 16.14
N SER A 40 5.02 5.86 14.82
CA SER A 40 4.83 7.18 14.21
C SER A 40 3.59 7.87 14.77
N GLN A 41 3.68 9.18 14.97
CA GLN A 41 2.52 9.99 15.39
C GLN A 41 1.35 9.92 14.39
N LYS A 42 1.64 9.71 13.11
CA LYS A 42 0.62 9.50 12.08
C LYS A 42 -0.32 8.32 12.36
N LEU A 43 0.14 7.34 13.16
CA LEU A 43 -0.66 6.17 13.54
C LEU A 43 -1.59 6.41 14.73
N GLN A 44 -1.51 7.55 15.42
CA GLN A 44 -2.32 7.80 16.62
C GLN A 44 -3.82 7.88 16.31
N ASN A 45 -4.18 8.40 15.13
CA ASN A 45 -5.56 8.58 14.70
C ASN A 45 -6.00 7.57 13.62
N VAL A 46 -5.21 6.51 13.39
CA VAL A 46 -5.52 5.49 12.40
C VAL A 46 -6.16 4.29 13.09
N CYS A 47 -7.48 4.19 13.03
CA CYS A 47 -8.25 3.05 13.51
C CYS A 47 -8.40 2.02 12.38
N TYR A 48 -7.31 1.33 12.02
CA TYR A 48 -7.34 0.22 11.06
C TYR A 48 -7.33 -1.13 11.78
N ASP A 49 -8.21 -1.30 12.75
CA ASP A 49 -8.34 -2.57 13.48
C ASP A 49 -9.69 -3.23 13.20
N ILE A 50 -9.79 -3.87 12.04
CA ILE A 50 -10.96 -4.66 11.64
C ILE A 50 -11.09 -5.98 12.43
N ARG A 51 -10.15 -6.27 13.30
CA ARG A 51 -10.11 -7.51 14.10
C ARG A 51 -10.31 -7.29 15.59
N GLY A 52 -9.93 -6.18 16.14
CA GLY A 52 -10.09 -5.62 17.48
C GLY A 52 -10.68 -6.48 18.61
N PRO A 53 -11.21 -5.83 19.65
CA PRO A 53 -11.71 -6.53 20.83
C PRO A 53 -12.88 -7.49 20.54
N VAL A 54 -13.65 -7.23 19.47
CA VAL A 54 -14.78 -8.09 19.07
C VAL A 54 -14.27 -9.47 18.63
N LEU A 55 -13.16 -9.53 17.86
CA LEU A 55 -12.58 -10.81 17.44
C LEU A 55 -12.02 -11.61 18.64
N GLU A 56 -11.39 -10.93 19.58
CA GLU A 56 -10.88 -11.58 20.81
C GLU A 56 -12.02 -12.15 21.65
N HIS A 57 -13.13 -11.42 21.73
CA HIS A 57 -14.32 -11.90 22.41
C HIS A 57 -14.94 -13.10 21.69
N ALA A 58 -15.07 -13.03 20.36
CA ALA A 58 -15.56 -14.11 19.53
C ALA A 58 -14.71 -15.39 19.69
N LYS A 59 -13.38 -15.26 19.72
CA LYS A 59 -12.48 -16.40 19.97
C LYS A 59 -12.71 -17.04 21.33
N ARG A 60 -12.84 -16.24 22.39
CA ARG A 60 -13.16 -16.78 23.74
C ARG A 60 -14.45 -17.57 23.73
N MET A 61 -15.50 -17.04 23.10
CA MET A 61 -16.78 -17.74 22.96
C MET A 61 -16.64 -19.04 22.16
N GLU A 62 -15.82 -19.07 21.11
CA GLU A 62 -15.51 -20.30 20.34
C GLU A 62 -14.80 -21.33 21.22
N ASP A 63 -13.84 -20.90 22.06
CA ASP A 63 -13.10 -21.76 23.01
C ASP A 63 -14.03 -22.32 24.09
N GLU A 64 -15.11 -21.61 24.44
CA GLU A 64 -16.17 -22.02 25.34
C GLU A 64 -17.22 -22.93 24.65
N GLY A 65 -17.07 -23.22 23.36
CA GLY A 65 -17.92 -24.12 22.59
C GLY A 65 -19.09 -23.46 21.86
N HIS A 66 -19.15 -22.13 21.84
CA HIS A 66 -20.16 -21.40 21.08
C HIS A 66 -19.85 -21.38 19.58
N ARG A 67 -20.88 -21.53 18.76
CA ARG A 67 -20.76 -21.39 17.30
C ARG A 67 -20.89 -19.92 16.90
N ILE A 68 -19.80 -19.33 16.40
CA ILE A 68 -19.78 -17.95 15.94
C ILE A 68 -19.86 -17.90 14.41
N ILE A 69 -20.80 -17.11 13.89
CA ILE A 69 -20.91 -16.82 12.45
C ILE A 69 -20.11 -15.54 12.18
N LYS A 70 -19.02 -15.67 11.43
CA LYS A 70 -18.11 -14.57 11.11
C LYS A 70 -18.55 -13.89 9.81
N LEU A 71 -19.09 -12.68 9.92
CA LEU A 71 -19.56 -11.88 8.77
C LEU A 71 -18.67 -10.68 8.45
N ASN A 72 -17.57 -10.53 9.20
CA ASN A 72 -16.70 -9.36 9.14
C ASN A 72 -15.71 -9.37 7.95
N ILE A 73 -15.38 -10.55 7.40
CA ILE A 73 -14.46 -10.71 6.26
C ILE A 73 -15.04 -11.73 5.31
N GLY A 74 -15.18 -11.35 4.04
CA GLY A 74 -15.56 -12.26 2.97
C GLY A 74 -14.39 -13.21 2.65
N ASN A 75 -14.50 -14.45 3.12
CA ASN A 75 -13.53 -15.50 2.79
C ASN A 75 -14.31 -16.70 2.27
N LEU A 76 -14.20 -16.98 0.98
CA LEU A 76 -15.00 -17.99 0.29
C LEU A 76 -14.39 -19.40 0.36
N ALA A 77 -13.07 -19.50 0.48
CA ALA A 77 -12.36 -20.78 0.46
C ALA A 77 -12.83 -21.78 1.54
N PRO A 78 -13.08 -21.40 2.82
CA PRO A 78 -13.59 -22.31 3.83
C PRO A 78 -14.99 -22.88 3.54
N PHE A 79 -15.70 -22.29 2.58
CA PHE A 79 -17.03 -22.72 2.16
C PHE A 79 -17.01 -23.55 0.86
N GLY A 80 -15.84 -24.00 0.42
CA GLY A 80 -15.67 -24.85 -0.75
C GLY A 80 -15.72 -24.11 -2.10
N PHE A 81 -15.60 -22.79 -2.10
CA PHE A 81 -15.46 -22.03 -3.35
C PHE A 81 -14.00 -22.02 -3.78
N GLU A 82 -13.75 -22.50 -4.97
CA GLU A 82 -12.43 -22.53 -5.60
C GLU A 82 -12.36 -21.54 -6.75
N PRO A 83 -11.16 -21.03 -7.10
CA PRO A 83 -11.01 -20.22 -8.31
C PRO A 83 -11.31 -21.07 -9.55
N PRO A 84 -11.84 -20.48 -10.63
CA PRO A 84 -12.07 -21.19 -11.88
C PRO A 84 -10.79 -21.85 -12.41
N ASP A 85 -10.93 -23.07 -12.92
CA ASP A 85 -9.81 -23.88 -13.43
C ASP A 85 -9.00 -23.14 -14.50
N GLU A 86 -9.64 -22.38 -15.37
CA GLU A 86 -8.99 -21.60 -16.43
C GLU A 86 -8.00 -20.58 -15.84
N ILE A 87 -8.35 -19.94 -14.72
CA ILE A 87 -7.47 -18.99 -14.04
C ILE A 87 -6.27 -19.72 -13.43
N VAL A 88 -6.52 -20.85 -12.76
CA VAL A 88 -5.46 -21.65 -12.11
C VAL A 88 -4.46 -22.14 -13.16
N GLN A 89 -4.97 -22.71 -14.27
CA GLN A 89 -4.13 -23.22 -15.34
C GLN A 89 -3.34 -22.12 -16.05
N ASP A 90 -3.92 -20.93 -16.23
CA ASP A 90 -3.22 -19.80 -16.83
C ASP A 90 -2.09 -19.30 -15.91
N MET A 91 -2.33 -19.24 -14.60
CA MET A 91 -1.28 -18.91 -13.64
C MET A 91 -0.13 -19.91 -13.67
N ILE A 92 -0.42 -21.22 -13.69
CA ILE A 92 0.60 -22.27 -13.77
C ILE A 92 1.44 -22.14 -15.04
N ARG A 93 0.80 -21.91 -16.19
CA ARG A 93 1.50 -21.73 -17.48
C ARG A 93 2.42 -20.50 -17.51
N ASN A 94 2.01 -19.43 -16.86
CA ASN A 94 2.76 -18.17 -16.84
C ASN A 94 3.79 -18.07 -15.71
N LEU A 95 3.73 -18.95 -14.71
CA LEU A 95 4.64 -18.93 -13.57
C LEU A 95 6.14 -18.94 -13.97
N PRO A 96 6.60 -19.74 -14.95
CA PRO A 96 8.00 -19.70 -15.40
C PRO A 96 8.44 -18.33 -15.93
N ASN A 97 7.49 -17.52 -16.45
CA ASN A 97 7.77 -16.20 -17.01
C ASN A 97 7.78 -15.10 -15.94
N SER A 98 7.43 -15.41 -14.69
CA SER A 98 7.33 -14.46 -13.59
C SER A 98 8.64 -14.29 -12.79
N ALA A 99 9.71 -14.98 -13.17
CA ALA A 99 10.99 -14.97 -12.44
C ALA A 99 11.78 -13.65 -12.60
N GLY A 100 11.46 -12.82 -13.60
CA GLY A 100 12.14 -11.57 -13.91
C GLY A 100 11.36 -10.32 -13.51
N TYR A 101 12.00 -9.17 -13.69
CA TYR A 101 11.33 -7.88 -13.56
C TYR A 101 10.36 -7.64 -14.73
N SER A 102 9.26 -6.95 -14.45
CA SER A 102 8.31 -6.49 -15.45
C SER A 102 8.24 -4.95 -15.49
N ASP A 103 7.43 -4.40 -16.42
CA ASP A 103 7.12 -2.96 -16.44
C ASP A 103 6.52 -2.54 -15.08
N SER A 104 6.98 -1.43 -14.52
CA SER A 104 6.50 -0.90 -13.23
C SER A 104 5.00 -0.61 -13.18
N ARG A 105 4.36 -0.39 -14.34
CA ARG A 105 2.91 -0.24 -14.48
C ARG A 105 2.17 -1.57 -14.50
N GLY A 106 2.89 -2.69 -14.59
CA GLY A 106 2.35 -4.04 -14.72
C GLY A 106 2.46 -4.62 -16.13
N VAL A 107 2.26 -5.92 -16.25
CA VAL A 107 2.43 -6.65 -17.52
C VAL A 107 1.49 -6.14 -18.61
N PHE A 108 2.03 -5.97 -19.82
CA PHE A 108 1.32 -5.40 -20.96
C PHE A 108 0.01 -6.13 -21.28
N ALA A 109 0.02 -7.45 -21.27
CA ALA A 109 -1.15 -8.26 -21.58
C ALA A 109 -2.34 -7.95 -20.65
N ALA A 110 -2.10 -7.85 -19.34
CA ALA A 110 -3.12 -7.53 -18.36
C ALA A 110 -3.64 -6.09 -18.52
N ARG A 111 -2.75 -5.10 -18.70
CA ARG A 111 -3.15 -3.71 -18.96
C ARG A 111 -4.00 -3.59 -20.24
N LYS A 112 -3.63 -4.32 -21.30
CA LYS A 112 -4.41 -4.37 -22.54
C LYS A 112 -5.80 -4.99 -22.32
N ALA A 113 -5.89 -6.06 -21.53
CA ALA A 113 -7.16 -6.68 -21.18
C ALA A 113 -8.08 -5.71 -20.40
N ILE A 114 -7.51 -4.97 -19.44
CA ILE A 114 -8.26 -3.93 -18.70
C ILE A 114 -8.73 -2.82 -19.65
N MET A 115 -7.90 -2.36 -20.56
CA MET A 115 -8.30 -1.35 -21.56
C MET A 115 -9.50 -1.85 -22.40
N HIS A 116 -9.46 -3.09 -22.89
CA HIS A 116 -10.57 -3.68 -23.62
C HIS A 116 -11.84 -3.80 -22.75
N TYR A 117 -11.70 -4.20 -21.48
CA TYR A 117 -12.81 -4.24 -20.54
C TYR A 117 -13.45 -2.84 -20.36
N CYS A 118 -12.64 -1.81 -20.21
CA CYS A 118 -13.11 -0.43 -20.12
C CYS A 118 -13.87 -0.02 -21.39
N GLN A 119 -13.38 -0.40 -22.57
CA GLN A 119 -14.07 -0.14 -23.84
C GLN A 119 -15.43 -0.84 -23.91
N GLN A 120 -15.51 -2.12 -23.51
CA GLN A 120 -16.77 -2.87 -23.44
C GLN A 120 -17.77 -2.21 -22.47
N LYS A 121 -17.27 -1.68 -21.34
CA LYS A 121 -18.08 -0.93 -20.37
C LYS A 121 -18.38 0.51 -20.78
N ARG A 122 -17.92 0.95 -21.95
CA ARG A 122 -18.07 2.29 -22.49
C ARG A 122 -17.47 3.38 -21.59
N ILE A 123 -16.42 3.03 -20.84
CA ILE A 123 -15.62 3.99 -20.08
C ILE A 123 -14.71 4.71 -21.09
N LYS A 124 -14.89 6.01 -21.20
CA LYS A 124 -14.20 6.83 -22.22
C LYS A 124 -12.78 7.19 -21.76
N ASP A 125 -11.94 7.49 -22.73
CA ASP A 125 -10.62 8.10 -22.55
C ASP A 125 -9.61 7.28 -21.73
N VAL A 126 -9.84 5.97 -21.57
CA VAL A 126 -8.88 5.07 -20.92
C VAL A 126 -7.79 4.69 -21.91
N GLN A 127 -6.58 5.13 -21.63
CA GLN A 127 -5.39 4.83 -22.41
C GLN A 127 -4.53 3.78 -21.69
N LEU A 128 -3.80 2.98 -22.46
CA LEU A 128 -2.92 1.93 -21.91
C LEU A 128 -1.90 2.50 -20.91
N ASP A 129 -1.39 3.69 -21.18
CA ASP A 129 -0.39 4.36 -20.33
C ASP A 129 -0.97 4.89 -19.01
N GLY A 130 -2.29 5.02 -18.92
CA GLY A 130 -3.00 5.40 -17.69
C GLY A 130 -3.40 4.21 -16.81
N ILE A 131 -3.03 2.97 -17.18
CA ILE A 131 -3.39 1.76 -16.43
C ILE A 131 -2.19 1.27 -15.63
N TYR A 132 -2.39 1.15 -14.33
CA TYR A 132 -1.40 0.63 -13.37
C TYR A 132 -1.98 -0.58 -12.67
N LEU A 133 -1.17 -1.63 -12.53
CA LEU A 133 -1.52 -2.84 -11.80
C LEU A 133 -0.90 -2.81 -10.40
N GLY A 134 -1.62 -3.33 -9.43
CA GLY A 134 -1.15 -3.50 -8.07
C GLY A 134 -1.57 -4.83 -7.48
N ASN A 135 -1.01 -5.17 -6.34
CA ASN A 135 -1.35 -6.38 -5.59
C ASN A 135 -2.61 -6.15 -4.75
N GLY A 136 -3.75 -6.19 -5.42
CA GLY A 136 -5.05 -5.91 -4.83
C GLY A 136 -5.37 -4.42 -4.68
N ALA A 137 -6.64 -4.12 -4.41
CA ALA A 137 -7.14 -2.76 -4.26
C ALA A 137 -6.42 -1.98 -3.14
N SER A 138 -5.99 -2.66 -2.08
CA SER A 138 -5.35 -2.01 -0.93
C SER A 138 -4.03 -1.33 -1.30
N GLU A 139 -3.20 -1.95 -2.11
CA GLU A 139 -1.96 -1.34 -2.60
C GLU A 139 -2.27 -0.10 -3.47
N LEU A 140 -3.22 -0.23 -4.38
CA LEU A 140 -3.61 0.86 -5.28
C LEU A 140 -4.22 2.05 -4.52
N ILE A 141 -5.00 1.81 -3.47
CA ILE A 141 -5.52 2.86 -2.59
C ILE A 141 -4.37 3.63 -1.95
N VAL A 142 -3.41 2.92 -1.35
CA VAL A 142 -2.24 3.57 -0.70
C VAL A 142 -1.41 4.34 -1.72
N MET A 143 -1.12 3.75 -2.87
CA MET A 143 -0.36 4.41 -3.93
C MET A 143 -1.07 5.67 -4.45
N ALA A 144 -2.38 5.61 -4.66
CA ALA A 144 -3.16 6.75 -5.12
C ALA A 144 -3.15 7.90 -4.11
N MET A 145 -3.35 7.61 -2.83
CA MET A 145 -3.32 8.64 -1.79
C MET A 145 -1.94 9.26 -1.64
N GLN A 146 -0.87 8.46 -1.69
CA GLN A 146 0.51 8.98 -1.67
C GLN A 146 0.86 9.84 -2.89
N ALA A 147 0.29 9.52 -4.05
CA ALA A 147 0.54 10.28 -5.28
C ALA A 147 -0.25 11.61 -5.36
N LEU A 148 -1.40 11.68 -4.70
CA LEU A 148 -2.34 12.80 -4.84
C LEU A 148 -2.28 13.83 -3.71
N LEU A 149 -1.86 13.42 -2.49
CA LEU A 149 -2.05 14.23 -1.29
C LEU A 149 -0.76 14.88 -0.80
N ASN A 150 -0.89 16.13 -0.42
CA ASN A 150 0.05 16.89 0.39
C ASN A 150 -0.51 17.10 1.81
N ASP A 151 0.33 17.58 2.72
CA ASP A 151 -0.10 17.95 4.07
C ASP A 151 -1.20 19.03 4.01
N GLY A 152 -2.33 18.77 4.65
CA GLY A 152 -3.48 19.67 4.69
C GLY A 152 -4.50 19.47 3.57
N ASP A 153 -4.25 18.62 2.59
CA ASP A 153 -5.26 18.24 1.61
C ASP A 153 -6.37 17.40 2.27
N GLU A 154 -7.59 17.54 1.80
CA GLU A 154 -8.76 16.81 2.29
C GLU A 154 -9.29 15.83 1.24
N VAL A 155 -9.75 14.68 1.70
CA VAL A 155 -10.43 13.68 0.86
C VAL A 155 -11.77 13.34 1.47
N LEU A 156 -12.84 13.49 0.68
CA LEU A 156 -14.16 13.04 1.10
C LEU A 156 -14.25 11.53 0.94
N VAL A 157 -14.58 10.84 2.05
CA VAL A 157 -14.67 9.38 2.16
C VAL A 157 -16.08 9.01 2.61
N PRO A 158 -16.72 7.96 2.05
CA PRO A 158 -18.07 7.57 2.49
C PRO A 158 -18.07 7.09 3.93
N ALA A 159 -19.20 7.25 4.62
CA ALA A 159 -19.47 6.64 5.90
C ALA A 159 -20.84 5.91 5.86
N PRO A 160 -20.85 4.57 6.08
CA PRO A 160 -19.72 3.69 6.43
C PRO A 160 -18.76 3.46 5.27
N ASP A 161 -17.48 3.11 5.61
CA ASP A 161 -16.44 2.80 4.61
C ASP A 161 -15.62 1.57 4.98
N TYR A 162 -14.81 1.13 4.03
CA TYR A 162 -13.70 0.23 4.32
C TYR A 162 -12.56 1.04 4.98
N PRO A 163 -12.14 0.70 6.22
CA PRO A 163 -11.25 1.54 7.04
C PRO A 163 -9.93 1.94 6.40
N LEU A 164 -9.50 1.23 5.34
CA LEU A 164 -8.26 1.54 4.63
C LEU A 164 -8.29 2.90 3.95
N TRP A 165 -9.43 3.37 3.46
CA TRP A 165 -9.52 4.69 2.84
C TRP A 165 -9.12 5.79 3.82
N THR A 166 -9.75 5.79 4.99
CA THR A 166 -9.42 6.72 6.08
C THR A 166 -7.95 6.61 6.51
N ALA A 167 -7.46 5.37 6.66
CA ALA A 167 -6.07 5.12 7.04
C ALA A 167 -5.07 5.61 5.97
N ALA A 168 -5.32 5.31 4.70
CA ALA A 168 -4.44 5.71 3.60
C ALA A 168 -4.36 7.23 3.44
N VAL A 169 -5.49 7.94 3.54
CA VAL A 169 -5.53 9.41 3.54
C VAL A 169 -4.69 9.98 4.68
N SER A 170 -4.93 9.53 5.92
CA SER A 170 -4.22 10.01 7.11
C SER A 170 -2.71 9.73 7.04
N LEU A 171 -2.32 8.54 6.60
CA LEU A 171 -0.91 8.15 6.48
C LEU A 171 -0.18 8.91 5.36
N SER A 172 -0.92 9.36 4.34
CA SER A 172 -0.38 10.17 3.24
C SER A 172 -0.31 11.67 3.55
N GLY A 173 -0.68 12.10 4.77
CA GLY A 173 -0.62 13.50 5.21
C GLY A 173 -1.93 14.28 4.99
N GLY A 174 -2.95 13.65 4.38
CA GLY A 174 -4.26 14.26 4.18
C GLY A 174 -5.19 14.10 5.38
N THR A 175 -6.33 14.77 5.31
CA THR A 175 -7.42 14.70 6.30
C THR A 175 -8.63 14.00 5.67
N PRO A 176 -9.07 12.83 6.18
CA PRO A 176 -10.30 12.20 5.72
C PRO A 176 -11.52 12.96 6.25
N VAL A 177 -12.42 13.36 5.37
CA VAL A 177 -13.68 14.03 5.67
C VAL A 177 -14.83 13.11 5.26
N HIS A 178 -15.51 12.53 6.24
CA HIS A 178 -16.55 11.54 5.97
C HIS A 178 -17.86 12.20 5.53
N TYR A 179 -18.40 11.75 4.39
CA TYR A 179 -19.76 12.09 3.97
C TYR A 179 -20.72 10.93 4.26
N ILE A 180 -21.99 11.25 4.50
CA ILE A 180 -22.99 10.27 4.90
C ILE A 180 -23.50 9.50 3.68
N CYS A 181 -23.56 8.16 3.79
CA CYS A 181 -24.39 7.31 2.96
C CYS A 181 -25.64 6.96 3.81
N ASP A 182 -26.79 7.49 3.42
CA ASP A 182 -28.01 7.43 4.24
C ASP A 182 -28.67 6.04 4.13
N GLU A 183 -28.78 5.34 5.25
CA GLU A 183 -29.45 4.04 5.36
C GLU A 183 -30.92 4.12 4.94
N GLN A 184 -31.61 5.23 5.23
CA GLN A 184 -33.01 5.44 4.88
C GLN A 184 -33.19 5.70 3.37
N ALA A 185 -32.11 6.03 2.65
CA ALA A 185 -32.07 6.25 1.21
C ALA A 185 -31.27 5.16 0.48
N ASP A 186 -31.40 3.90 0.91
CA ASP A 186 -30.69 2.75 0.32
C ASP A 186 -29.17 2.95 0.23
N TRP A 187 -28.58 3.54 1.26
CA TRP A 187 -27.15 3.84 1.34
C TRP A 187 -26.62 4.76 0.24
N GLN A 188 -27.49 5.55 -0.38
CA GLN A 188 -27.06 6.54 -1.36
C GLN A 188 -26.25 7.67 -0.70
N PRO A 189 -25.23 8.18 -1.38
CA PRO A 189 -24.48 9.34 -0.89
C PRO A 189 -25.38 10.57 -0.72
N ASP A 190 -25.36 11.18 0.46
CA ASP A 190 -26.06 12.45 0.69
C ASP A 190 -25.31 13.59 -0.02
N LEU A 191 -25.87 14.04 -1.15
CA LEU A 191 -25.28 15.11 -1.96
C LEU A 191 -25.29 16.48 -1.25
N ALA A 192 -26.22 16.71 -0.32
CA ALA A 192 -26.26 17.94 0.46
C ALA A 192 -25.12 17.96 1.48
N ASP A 193 -24.89 16.83 2.15
CA ASP A 193 -23.77 16.66 3.08
C ASP A 193 -22.43 16.76 2.34
N ILE A 194 -22.28 16.12 1.18
CA ILE A 194 -21.07 16.24 0.33
C ILE A 194 -20.79 17.71 0.00
N ARG A 195 -21.78 18.43 -0.54
CA ARG A 195 -21.62 19.85 -0.92
C ARG A 195 -21.21 20.72 0.26
N LYS A 196 -21.76 20.47 1.44
CA LYS A 196 -21.41 21.20 2.66
C LYS A 196 -19.98 20.96 3.11
N LYS A 197 -19.44 19.78 2.82
CA LYS A 197 -18.09 19.33 3.26
C LYS A 197 -16.98 19.62 2.27
N ILE A 198 -17.31 20.04 1.05
CA ILE A 198 -16.30 20.48 0.07
C ILE A 198 -15.72 21.81 0.53
N THR A 199 -14.40 21.87 0.62
CA THR A 199 -13.60 23.06 0.95
C THR A 199 -12.58 23.36 -0.16
N PRO A 200 -11.88 24.48 -0.12
CA PRO A 200 -10.75 24.72 -1.03
C PRO A 200 -9.61 23.70 -0.93
N ASN A 201 -9.53 22.97 0.20
CA ASN A 201 -8.53 21.93 0.43
C ASN A 201 -8.98 20.54 -0.08
N THR A 202 -10.23 20.40 -0.51
CA THR A 202 -10.76 19.14 -1.01
C THR A 202 -10.05 18.76 -2.30
N ARG A 203 -9.29 17.65 -2.26
CA ARG A 203 -8.51 17.14 -3.38
C ARG A 203 -9.24 16.04 -4.15
N ALA A 204 -9.99 15.20 -3.46
CA ALA A 204 -10.67 14.07 -4.05
C ALA A 204 -11.94 13.70 -3.30
N ILE A 205 -12.82 12.97 -3.97
CA ILE A 205 -13.98 12.29 -3.41
C ILE A 205 -13.86 10.82 -3.76
N VAL A 206 -13.93 9.97 -2.75
CA VAL A 206 -13.95 8.52 -2.91
C VAL A 206 -15.38 8.05 -3.11
N ILE A 207 -15.61 7.32 -4.20
CA ILE A 207 -16.88 6.68 -4.51
C ILE A 207 -16.63 5.19 -4.67
N ILE A 208 -17.38 4.38 -3.96
CA ILE A 208 -17.27 2.92 -3.99
C ILE A 208 -18.62 2.37 -4.41
N ASN A 209 -18.68 1.72 -5.59
CA ASN A 209 -19.93 1.19 -6.12
C ASN A 209 -19.68 -0.13 -6.88
N PRO A 210 -20.23 -1.28 -6.43
CA PRO A 210 -20.94 -1.47 -5.15
C PRO A 210 -20.05 -1.16 -3.95
N ASN A 211 -20.66 -0.70 -2.84
CA ASN A 211 -19.89 -0.31 -1.65
C ASN A 211 -19.29 -1.54 -0.93
N ASN A 212 -18.22 -1.30 -0.18
CA ASN A 212 -17.64 -2.22 0.77
C ASN A 212 -17.43 -1.48 2.09
N PRO A 213 -18.10 -1.86 3.18
CA PRO A 213 -19.18 -2.86 3.31
C PRO A 213 -20.49 -2.50 2.65
#